data_a021b249abdb3217c04bac0722c055c1
#
_entry.id   a021b249abdb3217c04bac0722c055c1
#
_cell.length_a   1.000
_cell.length_b   1.000
_cell.length_c   1.000
_cell.angle_alpha   90.00
_cell.angle_beta   90.00
_cell.angle_gamma   90.00
#
_symmetry.space_group_name_H-M   'P 1'
#
loop_
_entity.id
_entity.type
_entity.pdbx_description
1 polymer ?
#
loop_
_entity_poly.entity_id
_entity_poly.type
_entity_poly.pdbx_seq_one_letter_code
_entity_poly.pdbx_strand_id
1 'polypeptide(L)'
;MSSELRFAPLAEGDIDAVIELAGVIWRHHYPGIISTQQIDYMLAQRYAPAVIRAQMQSGSAWWDQALVGGRMIGFAQYQLYADSMKLDKLYLHPDYQRRGYGGRMLAHVEDETRRRGFGAVRLNVNKHNLKSIAAYRKNGYETVETVVADIGGGYVMDDYVMEKKL
;
A
#
# COMPACT_ATOMS: atom_id res chain seq x y z
N MET A 1 19.62 21.71 -0.41
CA MET A 1 19.63 20.55 -1.30
C MET A 1 18.32 19.80 -1.19
N SER A 2 17.67 19.56 -2.30
CA SER A 2 16.49 18.72 -2.31
C SER A 2 16.94 17.25 -2.14
N SER A 3 16.41 16.57 -1.14
CA SER A 3 16.62 15.13 -0.99
C SER A 3 15.76 14.39 -2.00
N GLU A 4 16.34 13.49 -2.76
CA GLU A 4 15.62 12.69 -3.71
C GLU A 4 14.84 11.55 -3.03
N LEU A 5 13.69 11.24 -3.59
CA LEU A 5 12.94 10.05 -3.23
C LEU A 5 13.70 8.80 -3.70
N ARG A 6 13.98 7.90 -2.77
CA ARG A 6 14.60 6.60 -3.06
C ARG A 6 13.73 5.48 -2.53
N PHE A 7 13.89 4.32 -3.12
CA PHE A 7 13.24 3.09 -2.69
C PHE A 7 14.28 2.06 -2.27
N ALA A 8 13.96 1.31 -1.23
CA ALA A 8 14.81 0.22 -0.76
C ALA A 8 13.93 -0.89 -0.17
N PRO A 9 14.35 -2.16 -0.29
CA PRO A 9 13.66 -3.23 0.42
C PRO A 9 13.64 -2.96 1.91
N LEU A 10 12.56 -3.36 2.58
CA LEU A 10 12.45 -3.27 4.03
C LEU A 10 13.39 -4.31 4.66
N ALA A 11 14.21 -3.88 5.60
CA ALA A 11 15.04 -4.79 6.38
C ALA A 11 14.35 -5.18 7.68
N GLU A 12 14.82 -6.24 8.32
CA GLU A 12 14.29 -6.71 9.62
C GLU A 12 14.26 -5.59 10.66
N GLY A 13 15.29 -4.77 10.72
CA GLY A 13 15.38 -3.64 11.64
C GLY A 13 14.43 -2.48 11.34
N ASP A 14 13.74 -2.51 10.20
CA ASP A 14 12.80 -1.45 9.78
C ASP A 14 11.35 -1.77 10.14
N ILE A 15 11.06 -2.96 10.65
CA ILE A 15 9.69 -3.42 10.91
C ILE A 15 8.98 -2.50 11.90
N ASP A 16 9.61 -2.15 13.00
CA ASP A 16 9.00 -1.26 14.00
C ASP A 16 8.71 0.12 13.42
N ALA A 17 9.61 0.64 12.59
CA ALA A 17 9.43 1.94 11.94
C ALA A 17 8.24 1.93 10.96
N VAL A 18 8.06 0.86 10.20
CA VAL A 18 6.93 0.78 9.27
C VAL A 18 5.60 0.63 10.01
N ILE A 19 5.57 -0.10 11.13
CA ILE A 19 4.38 -0.22 11.97
C ILE A 19 3.98 1.14 12.55
N GLU A 20 4.95 1.88 13.07
CA GLU A 20 4.71 3.22 13.61
C GLU A 20 4.21 4.17 12.52
N LEU A 21 4.85 4.18 11.35
CA LEU A 21 4.43 5.01 10.23
C LEU A 21 3.03 4.65 9.75
N ALA A 22 2.71 3.37 9.65
CA ALA A 22 1.37 2.92 9.30
C ALA A 22 0.31 3.46 10.24
N GLY A 23 0.58 3.44 11.56
CA GLY A 23 -0.32 4.00 12.57
C GLY A 23 -0.57 5.49 12.35
N VAL A 24 0.47 6.26 12.13
CA VAL A 24 0.36 7.70 11.85
C VAL A 24 -0.50 7.96 10.59
N ILE A 25 -0.20 7.25 9.52
CA ILE A 25 -0.90 7.45 8.23
C ILE A 25 -2.36 7.04 8.32
N TRP A 26 -2.64 5.86 8.88
CA TRP A 26 -4.01 5.34 8.97
C TRP A 26 -4.90 6.20 9.86
N ARG A 27 -4.39 6.67 10.99
CA ARG A 27 -5.15 7.51 11.92
C ARG A 27 -5.40 8.92 11.39
N HIS A 28 -4.61 9.34 10.41
CA HIS A 28 -4.85 10.60 9.69
C HIS A 28 -5.82 10.43 8.52
N HIS A 29 -5.69 9.34 7.76
CA HIS A 29 -6.39 9.17 6.47
C HIS A 29 -7.78 8.54 6.60
N TYR A 30 -7.94 7.51 7.42
CA TYR A 30 -9.16 6.69 7.45
C TYR A 30 -10.31 7.18 8.32
N PRO A 31 -10.18 8.10 9.30
CA PRO A 31 -11.35 8.65 9.98
C PRO A 31 -12.36 9.20 8.98
N GLY A 32 -13.63 8.82 9.15
CA GLY A 32 -14.70 9.17 8.21
C GLY A 32 -14.88 8.19 7.04
N ILE A 33 -13.92 7.30 6.81
CA ILE A 33 -14.01 6.21 5.80
C ILE A 33 -14.41 4.91 6.49
N ILE A 34 -13.73 4.58 7.58
CA ILE A 34 -14.04 3.43 8.44
C ILE A 34 -14.01 3.89 9.91
N SER A 35 -14.57 3.07 10.80
CA SER A 35 -14.61 3.38 12.23
C SER A 35 -13.22 3.30 12.87
N THR A 36 -13.03 3.99 14.00
CA THR A 36 -11.80 3.91 14.78
C THR A 36 -11.51 2.46 15.21
N GLN A 37 -12.55 1.73 15.60
CA GLN A 37 -12.41 0.31 15.97
C GLN A 37 -11.94 -0.55 14.82
N GLN A 38 -12.43 -0.29 13.61
CA GLN A 38 -11.97 -1.00 12.41
C GLN A 38 -10.52 -0.63 12.06
N ILE A 39 -10.13 0.62 12.23
CA ILE A 39 -8.72 1.05 12.07
C ILE A 39 -7.82 0.26 13.02
N ASP A 40 -8.18 0.20 14.32
CA ASP A 40 -7.40 -0.53 15.32
C ASP A 40 -7.29 -2.02 14.97
N TYR A 41 -8.40 -2.62 14.56
CA TYR A 41 -8.44 -4.03 14.17
C TYR A 41 -7.53 -4.31 12.98
N MET A 42 -7.63 -3.51 11.93
CA MET A 42 -6.86 -3.72 10.71
C MET A 42 -5.37 -3.46 10.90
N LEU A 43 -5.01 -2.44 11.68
CA LEU A 43 -3.61 -2.18 12.00
C LEU A 43 -2.99 -3.35 12.76
N ALA A 44 -3.69 -3.87 13.77
CA ALA A 44 -3.22 -5.00 14.55
C ALA A 44 -3.07 -6.27 13.72
N GLN A 45 -3.99 -6.52 12.78
CA GLN A 45 -4.00 -7.71 11.93
C GLN A 45 -2.98 -7.63 10.81
N ARG A 46 -2.95 -6.52 10.07
CA ARG A 46 -2.21 -6.40 8.82
C ARG A 46 -0.76 -5.97 9.01
N TYR A 47 -0.44 -5.38 10.15
CA TYR A 47 0.89 -4.87 10.48
C TYR A 47 1.51 -5.57 11.69
N ALA A 48 1.04 -6.76 12.04
CA ALA A 48 1.69 -7.57 13.07
C ALA A 48 3.13 -7.90 12.62
N PRO A 49 4.13 -7.78 13.51
CA PRO A 49 5.53 -8.07 13.12
C PRO A 49 5.72 -9.43 12.48
N ALA A 50 5.03 -10.46 12.99
CA ALA A 50 5.12 -11.80 12.43
C ALA A 50 4.56 -11.89 11.00
N VAL A 51 3.50 -11.14 10.70
CA VAL A 51 2.91 -11.09 9.35
C VAL A 51 3.88 -10.43 8.37
N ILE A 52 4.44 -9.29 8.75
CA ILE A 52 5.42 -8.57 7.92
C ILE A 52 6.64 -9.46 7.64
N ARG A 53 7.18 -10.07 8.69
CA ARG A 53 8.35 -10.95 8.58
C ARG A 53 8.09 -12.15 7.67
N ALA A 54 6.93 -12.79 7.81
CA ALA A 54 6.54 -13.92 6.97
C ALA A 54 6.44 -13.51 5.49
N GLN A 55 5.88 -12.34 5.21
CA GLN A 55 5.81 -11.81 3.85
C GLN A 55 7.20 -11.52 3.29
N MET A 56 8.08 -10.91 4.06
CA MET A 56 9.47 -10.64 3.64
C MET A 56 10.24 -11.92 3.31
N GLN A 57 9.94 -13.01 3.98
CA GLN A 57 10.62 -14.31 3.80
C GLN A 57 9.99 -15.20 2.73
N SER A 58 8.79 -14.86 2.25
CA SER A 58 7.97 -15.76 1.42
C SER A 58 8.51 -15.96 0.01
N GLY A 59 9.28 -15.01 -0.53
CA GLY A 59 9.70 -15.02 -1.94
C GLY A 59 8.59 -14.64 -2.93
N SER A 60 7.37 -14.41 -2.45
CA SER A 60 6.20 -14.07 -3.27
C SER A 60 5.52 -12.78 -2.84
N ALA A 61 6.06 -12.10 -1.87
CA ALA A 61 5.61 -10.80 -1.38
C ALA A 61 6.82 -9.92 -1.07
N TRP A 62 6.66 -8.62 -1.26
CA TRP A 62 7.73 -7.64 -1.09
C TRP A 62 7.23 -6.46 -0.29
N TRP A 63 8.11 -5.94 0.56
CA TRP A 63 7.94 -4.71 1.29
C TRP A 63 9.05 -3.76 0.89
N ASP A 64 8.69 -2.61 0.34
CA ASP A 64 9.64 -1.56 -0.03
C ASP A 64 9.34 -0.29 0.75
N GLN A 65 10.39 0.35 1.23
CA GLN A 65 10.29 1.64 1.90
C GLN A 65 10.62 2.77 0.93
N ALA A 66 9.93 3.89 1.08
CA ALA A 66 10.19 5.13 0.38
C ALA A 66 10.95 6.07 1.33
N LEU A 67 12.08 6.58 0.88
CA LEU A 67 13.02 7.34 1.70
C LEU A 67 13.28 8.71 1.09
N VAL A 68 13.26 9.73 1.94
CA VAL A 68 13.72 11.08 1.62
C VAL A 68 14.70 11.50 2.70
N GLY A 69 15.93 11.83 2.32
CA GLY A 69 16.96 12.20 3.27
C GLY A 69 17.28 11.10 4.29
N GLY A 70 17.15 9.84 3.90
CA GLY A 70 17.36 8.69 4.79
C GLY A 70 16.20 8.40 5.73
N ARG A 71 15.12 9.18 5.68
CA ARG A 71 13.94 8.99 6.51
C ARG A 71 12.85 8.23 5.75
N MET A 72 12.26 7.22 6.37
CA MET A 72 11.10 6.52 5.81
C MET A 72 9.89 7.45 5.82
N ILE A 73 9.37 7.79 4.65
CA ILE A 73 8.22 8.66 4.47
C ILE A 73 7.00 7.93 3.91
N GLY A 74 7.18 6.71 3.50
CA GLY A 74 6.12 5.88 2.94
C GLY A 74 6.60 4.45 2.76
N PHE A 75 5.68 3.60 2.35
CA PHE A 75 5.98 2.20 2.08
C PHE A 75 4.98 1.61 1.10
N ALA A 76 5.39 0.54 0.43
CA ALA A 76 4.54 -0.27 -0.42
C ALA A 76 4.70 -1.73 -0.06
N GLN A 77 3.61 -2.48 -0.09
CA GLN A 77 3.63 -3.93 0.00
C GLN A 77 2.85 -4.50 -1.17
N TYR A 78 3.48 -5.38 -1.91
CA TYR A 78 2.91 -6.00 -3.09
C TYR A 78 3.28 -7.47 -3.13
N GLN A 79 2.43 -8.27 -3.76
CA GLN A 79 2.56 -9.72 -3.75
C GLN A 79 1.98 -10.34 -5.02
N LEU A 80 2.44 -11.54 -5.33
CA LEU A 80 1.89 -12.31 -6.44
C LEU A 80 0.45 -12.70 -6.14
N TYR A 81 -0.41 -12.53 -7.12
CA TYR A 81 -1.79 -12.96 -7.05
C TYR A 81 -2.23 -13.45 -8.43
N ALA A 82 -2.41 -14.76 -8.57
CA ALA A 82 -2.67 -15.40 -9.85
C ALA A 82 -1.57 -15.03 -10.86
N ASP A 83 -1.93 -14.41 -11.97
CA ASP A 83 -1.01 -14.00 -13.05
C ASP A 83 -0.67 -12.50 -13.03
N SER A 84 -0.99 -11.82 -11.92
CA SER A 84 -0.74 -10.38 -11.78
C SER A 84 -0.04 -10.06 -10.46
N MET A 85 0.36 -8.80 -10.30
CA MET A 85 0.88 -8.29 -9.03
C MET A 85 -0.26 -7.59 -8.29
N LYS A 86 -0.50 -7.99 -7.04
CA LYS A 86 -1.43 -7.30 -6.17
C LYS A 86 -0.69 -6.28 -5.32
N LEU A 87 -1.00 -5.01 -5.53
CA LEU A 87 -0.56 -3.94 -4.64
C LEU A 87 -1.49 -3.90 -3.43
N ASP A 88 -1.00 -4.37 -2.29
CA ASP A 88 -1.80 -4.50 -1.08
C ASP A 88 -1.72 -3.25 -0.19
N LYS A 89 -0.58 -2.58 -0.17
CA LYS A 89 -0.36 -1.38 0.63
C LYS A 89 0.46 -0.37 -0.15
N LEU A 90 -0.03 0.88 -0.17
CA LEU A 90 0.71 2.02 -0.71
C LEU A 90 0.35 3.24 0.13
N TYR A 91 1.24 3.65 0.99
CA TYR A 91 0.97 4.71 1.95
C TYR A 91 2.11 5.71 2.04
N LEU A 92 1.75 6.97 2.20
CA LEU A 92 2.67 8.10 2.24
C LEU A 92 2.32 8.98 3.45
N HIS A 93 3.34 9.36 4.21
CA HIS A 93 3.18 10.26 5.35
C HIS A 93 2.46 11.55 4.92
N PRO A 94 1.48 12.04 5.70
CA PRO A 94 0.69 13.21 5.32
C PRO A 94 1.51 14.45 4.95
N ASP A 95 2.64 14.68 5.60
CA ASP A 95 3.51 15.84 5.34
C ASP A 95 4.21 15.80 3.98
N TYR A 96 4.19 14.64 3.32
CA TYR A 96 4.86 14.44 2.04
C TYR A 96 3.89 14.27 0.88
N GLN A 97 2.60 14.40 1.12
CA GLN A 97 1.57 14.33 0.08
C GLN A 97 1.57 15.59 -0.79
N ARG A 98 0.97 15.49 -1.99
CA ARG A 98 0.85 16.57 -2.97
C ARG A 98 2.20 17.05 -3.54
N ARG A 99 3.21 16.19 -3.55
CA ARG A 99 4.53 16.47 -4.13
C ARG A 99 4.87 15.52 -5.29
N GLY A 100 3.89 14.72 -5.75
CA GLY A 100 4.09 13.72 -6.80
C GLY A 100 4.74 12.42 -6.33
N TYR A 101 4.97 12.24 -5.05
CA TYR A 101 5.63 11.03 -4.52
C TYR A 101 4.74 9.79 -4.66
N GLY A 102 3.43 9.93 -4.48
CA GLY A 102 2.50 8.81 -4.65
C GLY A 102 2.55 8.20 -6.05
N GLY A 103 2.57 9.05 -7.08
CA GLY A 103 2.74 8.59 -8.47
C GLY A 103 4.08 7.92 -8.72
N ARG A 104 5.14 8.41 -8.11
CA ARG A 104 6.47 7.79 -8.21
C ARG A 104 6.53 6.44 -7.47
N MET A 105 5.82 6.32 -6.35
CA MET A 105 5.71 5.05 -5.65
C MET A 105 4.95 4.01 -6.49
N LEU A 106 3.86 4.42 -7.15
CA LEU A 106 3.14 3.56 -8.08
C LEU A 106 4.04 3.12 -9.25
N ALA A 107 4.77 4.06 -9.83
CA ALA A 107 5.71 3.76 -10.92
C ALA A 107 6.79 2.76 -10.48
N HIS A 108 7.28 2.89 -9.25
CA HIS A 108 8.24 1.93 -8.69
C HIS A 108 7.65 0.51 -8.61
N VAL A 109 6.43 0.36 -8.10
CA VAL A 109 5.76 -0.95 -8.03
C VAL A 109 5.52 -1.51 -9.43
N GLU A 110 5.14 -0.68 -10.38
CA GLU A 110 4.95 -1.07 -11.78
C GLU A 110 6.26 -1.56 -12.41
N ASP A 111 7.36 -0.86 -12.18
CA ASP A 111 8.67 -1.27 -12.67
C ASP A 111 9.12 -2.60 -12.05
N GLU A 112 8.91 -2.78 -10.75
CA GLU A 112 9.20 -4.03 -10.06
C GLU A 112 8.34 -5.18 -10.58
N THR A 113 7.08 -4.89 -10.92
CA THR A 113 6.16 -5.85 -11.52
C THR A 113 6.64 -6.30 -12.90
N ARG A 114 7.04 -5.36 -13.76
CA ARG A 114 7.60 -5.67 -15.08
C ARG A 114 8.88 -6.47 -14.97
N ARG A 115 9.76 -6.08 -14.06
CA ARG A 115 11.04 -6.76 -13.83
C ARG A 115 10.85 -8.23 -13.43
N ARG A 116 9.76 -8.54 -12.74
CA ARG A 116 9.41 -9.90 -12.34
C ARG A 116 8.61 -10.67 -13.39
N GLY A 117 8.34 -10.06 -14.55
CA GLY A 117 7.67 -10.74 -15.67
C GLY A 117 6.15 -10.71 -15.63
N PHE A 118 5.56 -9.80 -14.86
CA PHE A 118 4.10 -9.66 -14.78
C PHE A 118 3.61 -8.44 -15.56
N GLY A 119 2.43 -8.55 -16.13
CA GLY A 119 1.90 -7.56 -17.05
C GLY A 119 0.75 -6.71 -16.51
N ALA A 120 0.44 -6.80 -15.22
CA ALA A 120 -0.63 -6.02 -14.62
C ALA A 120 -0.42 -5.84 -13.12
N VAL A 121 -0.88 -4.70 -12.61
CA VAL A 121 -0.99 -4.42 -11.17
C VAL A 121 -2.47 -4.30 -10.83
N ARG A 122 -2.91 -5.03 -9.81
CA ARG A 122 -4.26 -4.94 -9.25
C ARG A 122 -4.20 -4.47 -7.82
N LEU A 123 -5.23 -3.76 -7.39
CA LEU A 123 -5.37 -3.29 -6.01
C LEU A 123 -6.83 -3.26 -5.60
N ASN A 124 -7.07 -3.31 -4.29
CA ASN A 124 -8.37 -3.05 -3.72
C ASN A 124 -8.35 -1.68 -3.05
N VAL A 125 -9.41 -0.92 -3.21
CA VAL A 125 -9.58 0.38 -2.57
C VAL A 125 -10.99 0.53 -2.05
N ASN A 126 -11.15 1.02 -0.82
CA ASN A 126 -12.46 1.25 -0.23
C ASN A 126 -13.26 2.21 -1.11
N LYS A 127 -14.53 1.90 -1.35
CA LYS A 127 -15.42 2.70 -2.20
C LYS A 127 -15.57 4.15 -1.74
N HIS A 128 -15.39 4.42 -0.46
CA HIS A 128 -15.49 5.76 0.12
C HIS A 128 -14.14 6.49 0.17
N ASN A 129 -13.05 5.84 -0.23
CA ASN A 129 -11.72 6.44 -0.31
C ASN A 129 -11.57 7.21 -1.64
N LEU A 130 -12.34 8.28 -1.79
CA LEU A 130 -12.47 9.01 -3.06
C LEU A 130 -11.15 9.63 -3.50
N LYS A 131 -10.34 10.09 -2.57
CA LYS A 131 -9.05 10.70 -2.84
C LYS A 131 -8.07 9.70 -3.46
N SER A 132 -7.99 8.51 -2.88
CA SER A 132 -7.12 7.45 -3.41
C SER A 132 -7.63 6.93 -4.75
N ILE A 133 -8.94 6.74 -4.92
CA ILE A 133 -9.54 6.33 -6.19
C ILE A 133 -9.18 7.32 -7.30
N ALA A 134 -9.29 8.61 -7.05
CA ALA A 134 -8.93 9.64 -8.01
C ALA A 134 -7.44 9.60 -8.37
N ALA A 135 -6.56 9.39 -7.39
CA ALA A 135 -5.12 9.26 -7.62
C ALA A 135 -4.79 8.03 -8.45
N TYR A 136 -5.42 6.90 -8.18
CA TYR A 136 -5.21 5.68 -8.98
C TYR A 136 -5.68 5.88 -10.43
N ARG A 137 -6.86 6.46 -10.63
CA ARG A 137 -7.36 6.75 -11.99
C ARG A 137 -6.42 7.69 -12.75
N LYS A 138 -5.91 8.72 -12.10
CA LYS A 138 -4.93 9.64 -12.69
C LYS A 138 -3.67 8.91 -13.16
N ASN A 139 -3.29 7.84 -12.49
CA ASN A 139 -2.12 7.04 -12.82
C ASN A 139 -2.42 5.84 -13.73
N GLY A 140 -3.61 5.78 -14.32
CA GLY A 140 -3.95 4.80 -15.34
C GLY A 140 -4.66 3.55 -14.85
N TYR A 141 -5.11 3.53 -13.60
CA TYR A 141 -5.88 2.42 -13.05
C TYR A 141 -7.36 2.59 -13.35
N GLU A 142 -8.01 1.48 -13.67
CA GLU A 142 -9.45 1.43 -13.96
C GLU A 142 -10.14 0.45 -13.01
N THR A 143 -11.37 0.76 -12.64
CA THR A 143 -12.20 -0.17 -11.85
C THR A 143 -12.63 -1.32 -12.74
N VAL A 144 -12.29 -2.55 -12.34
CA VAL A 144 -12.63 -3.77 -13.09
C VAL A 144 -13.64 -4.65 -12.36
N GLU A 145 -13.80 -4.45 -11.05
CA GLU A 145 -14.63 -5.32 -10.22
C GLU A 145 -15.04 -4.58 -8.95
N THR A 146 -16.12 -5.03 -8.31
CA THR A 146 -16.50 -4.63 -6.96
C THR A 146 -16.52 -5.86 -6.07
N VAL A 147 -16.10 -5.72 -4.83
CA VAL A 147 -16.01 -6.85 -3.90
C VAL A 147 -16.37 -6.41 -2.49
N VAL A 148 -17.12 -7.26 -1.79
CA VAL A 148 -17.37 -7.12 -0.35
C VAL A 148 -16.74 -8.35 0.31
N ALA A 149 -15.77 -8.12 1.17
CA ALA A 149 -15.04 -9.19 1.86
C ALA A 149 -15.22 -9.08 3.37
N ASP A 150 -15.56 -10.20 3.99
CA ASP A 150 -15.51 -10.34 5.45
C ASP A 150 -14.03 -10.49 5.87
N ILE A 151 -13.55 -9.58 6.72
CA ILE A 151 -12.16 -9.58 7.21
C ILE A 151 -12.04 -10.05 8.65
N GLY A 152 -13.12 -10.61 9.23
CA GLY A 152 -13.15 -11.04 10.61
C GLY A 152 -13.54 -9.93 11.58
N GLY A 153 -13.73 -10.28 12.85
CA GLY A 153 -14.07 -9.31 13.90
C GLY A 153 -15.41 -8.59 13.71
N GLY A 154 -16.27 -9.08 12.79
CA GLY A 154 -17.52 -8.40 12.44
C GLY A 154 -17.34 -7.26 11.42
N TYR A 155 -16.16 -7.11 10.83
CA TYR A 155 -15.85 -6.05 9.87
C TYR A 155 -15.87 -6.57 8.44
N VAL A 156 -16.22 -5.68 7.52
CA VAL A 156 -16.19 -5.94 6.08
C VAL A 156 -15.37 -4.88 5.35
N MET A 157 -14.79 -5.28 4.22
CA MET A 157 -14.21 -4.36 3.24
C MET A 157 -15.12 -4.30 2.03
N ASP A 158 -15.66 -3.12 1.75
CA ASP A 158 -16.50 -2.85 0.58
C ASP A 158 -15.66 -2.05 -0.41
N ASP A 159 -15.07 -2.75 -1.38
CA ASP A 159 -14.00 -2.22 -2.20
C ASP A 159 -14.32 -2.23 -3.68
N TYR A 160 -13.67 -1.32 -4.41
CA TYR A 160 -13.39 -1.49 -5.83
C TYR A 160 -12.09 -2.25 -6.00
N VAL A 161 -12.06 -3.14 -7.00
CA VAL A 161 -10.80 -3.69 -7.53
C VAL A 161 -10.43 -2.86 -8.74
N MET A 162 -9.23 -2.29 -8.71
CA MET A 162 -8.70 -1.49 -9.81
C MET A 162 -7.49 -2.20 -10.42
N GLU A 163 -7.29 -2.00 -11.72
CA GLU A 163 -6.21 -2.65 -12.45
C GLU A 163 -5.57 -1.69 -13.44
N LYS A 164 -4.27 -1.82 -13.62
CA LYS A 164 -3.52 -1.21 -14.70
C LYS A 164 -2.75 -2.28 -15.44
N LYS A 165 -2.93 -2.36 -16.75
CA LYS A 165 -2.11 -3.19 -17.63
C LYS A 165 -0.84 -2.44 -17.98
N LEU A 166 0.29 -3.12 -17.92
CA LEU A 166 1.60 -2.54 -18.11
C LEU A 166 2.15 -2.75 -19.52
#